data_565520ff7c2b7db42639a16574d42e3c
#
_entry.id   565520ff7c2b7db42639a16574d42e3c
#
_cell.length_a   1.000
_cell.length_b   1.000
_cell.length_c   1.000
_cell.angle_alpha   90.00
_cell.angle_beta   90.00
_cell.angle_gamma   90.00
#
_symmetry.space_group_name_H-M   'P 1'
#
loop_
_entity.id
_entity.type
_entity.pdbx_description
1 polymer ?
#
loop_
_entity_poly.entity_id
_entity_poly.type
_entity_poly.pdbx_seq_one_letter_code
_entity_poly.pdbx_strand_id
1 'polypeptide(L)'
;MKNNNKFRLDVWGAITLGTIALYALFLLYPMAYLIRQSVLDPDTGSFTLAYFTKFFSKSYYFNTLINSFKVSITATVLSIAIGTPLAYLFTIFKIKGKPVLNILIVVASMSAPFIGAYSWILLLGRSGIITTFFKNLGIAIPDIYGFGGIVLVMTLQLFPLVFLYAKGALKNIDNSLIEAAENLGCSGIACFFKVVVPLIMPTLLAAALLVFMRSFADFGTPMLIGEGYRTFPVVLYTEFINEVGGSDGFAAAIAVIAIVITTLVFLVQKYVSNKNAFALNSMHPVEEREARKGINALVHLVVYLVVGIAIMPQAYVIYTSFKNTQGKIFVDGYSLQSYQTAIGKLGRSIQNTIIIPLLALVVIVLLAVLIAYLVVRRRNALTNVVDILSMIPYIVPGTVLGIALLIGFNKPPLLISGTMLIMVAALIIRRLPYTCLLYTSDAADDLIGV
;
A
#
# COMPACT_ATOMS: atom_id res chain seq x y z
N MET A 1 0.17 -26.65 -29.23
CA MET A 1 1.42 -27.47 -29.26
C MET A 1 1.87 -27.67 -27.82
N LYS A 2 1.75 -28.88 -27.26
CA LYS A 2 2.30 -29.27 -25.95
C LYS A 2 3.82 -29.41 -26.09
N ASN A 3 4.55 -28.36 -25.83
CA ASN A 3 6.02 -28.47 -25.75
C ASN A 3 6.38 -29.02 -24.36
N ASN A 4 6.60 -30.32 -24.29
CA ASN A 4 7.22 -31.00 -23.14
C ASN A 4 8.70 -30.59 -23.10
N ASN A 5 9.00 -29.36 -22.69
CA ASN A 5 10.38 -28.98 -22.39
C ASN A 5 10.79 -29.69 -21.08
N LYS A 6 11.38 -30.88 -21.23
CA LYS A 6 12.04 -31.59 -20.14
C LYS A 6 13.08 -30.67 -19.54
N PHE A 7 13.11 -30.55 -18.21
CA PHE A 7 14.19 -29.86 -17.50
C PHE A 7 15.55 -30.39 -17.92
N ARG A 8 16.42 -29.51 -18.38
CA ARG A 8 17.83 -29.81 -18.64
C ARG A 8 18.68 -29.08 -17.62
N LEU A 9 19.62 -29.77 -16.99
CA LEU A 9 20.65 -29.20 -16.13
C LEU A 9 21.70 -28.48 -17.02
N ASP A 10 21.24 -27.41 -17.67
CA ASP A 10 22.11 -26.43 -18.31
C ASP A 10 22.39 -25.26 -17.34
N VAL A 11 23.18 -24.29 -17.77
CA VAL A 11 23.50 -23.09 -16.98
C VAL A 11 22.21 -22.40 -16.48
N TRP A 12 21.17 -22.36 -17.32
CA TRP A 12 19.91 -21.74 -16.96
C TRP A 12 19.09 -22.54 -15.93
N GLY A 13 19.21 -23.89 -16.00
CA GLY A 13 18.66 -24.76 -14.98
C GLY A 13 19.31 -24.55 -13.61
N ALA A 14 20.64 -24.40 -13.59
CA ALA A 14 21.40 -24.10 -12.36
C ALA A 14 20.98 -22.70 -11.78
N ILE A 15 20.85 -21.70 -12.63
CA ILE A 15 20.38 -20.36 -12.23
C ILE A 15 18.94 -20.42 -11.67
N THR A 16 18.05 -21.18 -12.30
CA THR A 16 16.68 -21.37 -11.82
C THR A 16 16.64 -22.03 -10.45
N LEU A 17 17.45 -23.08 -10.25
CA LEU A 17 17.58 -23.73 -8.94
C LEU A 17 18.18 -22.80 -7.89
N GLY A 18 19.19 -21.99 -8.23
CA GLY A 18 19.74 -20.96 -7.36
C GLY A 18 18.69 -19.92 -6.94
N THR A 19 17.85 -19.48 -7.87
CA THR A 19 16.75 -18.55 -7.60
C THR A 19 15.71 -19.19 -6.65
N ILE A 20 15.34 -20.45 -6.87
CA ILE A 20 14.45 -21.20 -5.97
C ILE A 20 15.08 -21.34 -4.58
N ALA A 21 16.37 -21.64 -4.49
CA ALA A 21 17.07 -21.75 -3.22
C ALA A 21 17.08 -20.42 -2.44
N LEU A 22 17.24 -19.28 -3.12
CA LEU A 22 17.12 -17.95 -2.49
C LEU A 22 15.71 -17.72 -1.92
N TYR A 23 14.66 -18.05 -2.69
CA TYR A 23 13.28 -17.95 -2.18
C TYR A 23 13.02 -18.95 -1.05
N ALA A 24 13.57 -20.17 -1.13
CA ALA A 24 13.45 -21.16 -0.07
C ALA A 24 14.08 -20.66 1.23
N LEU A 25 15.26 -20.05 1.15
CA LEU A 25 15.99 -19.56 2.32
C LEU A 25 15.33 -18.31 2.92
N PHE A 26 15.05 -17.29 2.11
CA PHE A 26 14.63 -15.98 2.65
C PHE A 26 13.10 -15.78 2.73
N LEU A 27 12.31 -16.63 2.07
CA LEU A 27 10.86 -16.55 2.11
C LEU A 27 10.23 -17.79 2.77
N LEU A 28 10.47 -18.98 2.20
CA LEU A 28 9.78 -20.20 2.67
C LEU A 28 10.24 -20.62 4.06
N TYR A 29 11.54 -20.60 4.34
CA TYR A 29 12.07 -20.97 5.65
C TYR A 29 11.54 -20.10 6.79
N PRO A 30 11.60 -18.74 6.74
CA PRO A 30 11.03 -17.91 7.79
C PRO A 30 9.51 -18.11 7.95
N MET A 31 8.77 -18.26 6.84
CA MET A 31 7.34 -18.49 6.88
C MET A 31 6.98 -19.86 7.47
N ALA A 32 7.71 -20.91 7.09
CA ALA A 32 7.53 -22.24 7.66
C ALA A 32 7.86 -22.27 9.15
N TYR A 33 8.91 -21.55 9.56
CA TYR A 33 9.30 -21.43 10.96
C TYR A 33 8.21 -20.68 11.77
N LEU A 34 7.67 -19.59 11.22
CA LEU A 34 6.57 -18.85 11.83
C LEU A 34 5.30 -19.72 11.97
N ILE A 35 4.93 -20.47 10.92
CA ILE A 35 3.79 -21.40 10.99
C ILE A 35 4.05 -22.48 12.05
N ARG A 36 5.24 -23.03 12.10
CA ARG A 36 5.63 -24.01 13.13
C ARG A 36 5.46 -23.44 14.54
N GLN A 37 5.95 -22.23 14.80
CA GLN A 37 5.83 -21.56 16.09
C GLN A 37 4.37 -21.30 16.50
N SER A 38 3.48 -21.08 15.53
CA SER A 38 2.06 -20.80 15.80
C SER A 38 1.28 -22.01 16.30
N VAL A 39 1.80 -23.22 16.07
CA VAL A 39 1.12 -24.50 16.39
C VAL A 39 1.90 -25.39 17.36
N LEU A 40 3.04 -24.95 17.88
CA LEU A 40 3.82 -25.69 18.85
C LEU A 40 3.86 -24.96 20.19
N ASP A 41 3.67 -25.72 21.26
CA ASP A 41 3.89 -25.27 22.63
C ASP A 41 5.41 -25.19 22.87
N PRO A 42 5.94 -24.04 23.30
CA PRO A 42 7.39 -23.87 23.50
C PRO A 42 7.96 -24.73 24.61
N ASP A 43 7.14 -25.09 25.63
CA ASP A 43 7.60 -25.82 26.82
C ASP A 43 7.58 -27.33 26.58
N THR A 44 6.51 -27.84 25.94
CA THR A 44 6.32 -29.28 25.74
C THR A 44 6.68 -29.76 24.35
N GLY A 45 6.82 -28.87 23.37
CA GLY A 45 7.03 -29.19 21.94
C GLY A 45 5.82 -29.90 21.29
N SER A 46 4.69 -30.00 22.00
CA SER A 46 3.49 -30.65 21.52
C SER A 46 2.68 -29.73 20.58
N PHE A 47 1.90 -30.35 19.70
CA PHE A 47 0.96 -29.60 18.84
C PHE A 47 -0.14 -28.97 19.67
N THR A 48 -0.38 -27.67 19.46
CA THR A 48 -1.41 -26.91 20.16
C THR A 48 -2.12 -25.91 19.25
N LEU A 49 -3.41 -25.72 19.43
CA LEU A 49 -4.21 -24.65 18.84
C LEU A 49 -4.63 -23.59 19.87
N ALA A 50 -4.06 -23.64 21.08
CA ALA A 50 -4.42 -22.75 22.19
C ALA A 50 -4.26 -21.26 21.82
N TYR A 51 -3.24 -20.91 21.03
CA TYR A 51 -3.02 -19.54 20.56
C TYR A 51 -4.15 -19.01 19.67
N PHE A 52 -4.64 -19.85 18.76
CA PHE A 52 -5.78 -19.51 17.89
C PHE A 52 -7.07 -19.39 18.73
N THR A 53 -7.29 -20.34 19.62
CA THR A 53 -8.43 -20.30 20.56
C THR A 53 -8.38 -19.04 21.42
N LYS A 54 -7.21 -18.67 21.97
CA LYS A 54 -7.00 -17.43 22.72
C LYS A 54 -7.37 -16.19 21.89
N PHE A 55 -6.98 -16.14 20.62
CA PHE A 55 -7.29 -15.01 19.73
C PHE A 55 -8.80 -14.86 19.52
N PHE A 56 -9.49 -15.93 19.20
CA PHE A 56 -10.92 -15.88 18.88
C PHE A 56 -11.83 -15.81 20.12
N SER A 57 -11.41 -16.33 21.27
CA SER A 57 -12.21 -16.30 22.51
C SER A 57 -12.13 -14.99 23.27
N LYS A 58 -11.01 -14.24 23.17
CA LYS A 58 -10.87 -12.95 23.83
C LYS A 58 -11.38 -11.82 22.96
N SER A 59 -12.46 -11.17 23.39
CA SER A 59 -13.08 -10.04 22.68
C SER A 59 -12.08 -8.93 22.30
N TYR A 60 -11.06 -8.70 23.13
CA TYR A 60 -10.00 -7.74 22.84
C TYR A 60 -9.32 -8.00 21.50
N TYR A 61 -8.85 -9.23 21.26
CA TYR A 61 -8.15 -9.59 20.01
C TYR A 61 -9.08 -9.66 18.82
N PHE A 62 -10.24 -10.29 18.97
CA PHE A 62 -11.22 -10.41 17.92
C PHE A 62 -11.73 -9.05 17.42
N ASN A 63 -11.97 -8.12 18.34
CA ASN A 63 -12.40 -6.76 18.00
C ASN A 63 -11.35 -6.01 17.16
N THR A 64 -10.05 -6.27 17.32
CA THR A 64 -9.03 -5.63 16.49
C THR A 64 -9.12 -6.03 15.03
N LEU A 65 -9.51 -7.26 14.77
CA LEU A 65 -9.79 -7.75 13.42
C LEU A 65 -11.00 -7.05 12.82
N ILE A 66 -12.11 -6.98 13.57
CA ILE A 66 -13.33 -6.24 13.16
C ILE A 66 -12.99 -4.77 12.89
N ASN A 67 -12.21 -4.15 13.76
CA ASN A 67 -11.78 -2.77 13.61
C ASN A 67 -10.98 -2.56 12.31
N SER A 68 -10.05 -3.48 11.99
CA SER A 68 -9.30 -3.42 10.74
C SER A 68 -10.20 -3.51 9.53
N PHE A 69 -11.19 -4.42 9.52
CA PHE A 69 -12.17 -4.49 8.45
C PHE A 69 -13.01 -3.22 8.33
N LYS A 70 -13.52 -2.68 9.44
CA LYS A 70 -14.29 -1.43 9.44
C LYS A 70 -13.48 -0.28 8.85
N VAL A 71 -12.26 -0.08 9.32
CA VAL A 71 -11.36 0.98 8.79
C VAL A 71 -11.10 0.76 7.31
N SER A 72 -10.70 -0.45 6.90
CA SER A 72 -10.30 -0.72 5.53
C SER A 72 -11.47 -0.59 4.55
N ILE A 73 -12.65 -1.08 4.89
CA ILE A 73 -13.85 -0.93 4.06
C ILE A 73 -14.22 0.54 3.94
N THR A 74 -14.28 1.26 5.07
CA THR A 74 -14.68 2.68 5.07
C THR A 74 -13.68 3.54 4.29
N ALA A 75 -12.38 3.35 4.52
CA ALA A 75 -11.34 4.08 3.79
C ALA A 75 -11.37 3.76 2.29
N THR A 76 -11.65 2.49 1.91
CA THR A 76 -11.80 2.10 0.50
C THR A 76 -12.97 2.79 -0.17
N VAL A 77 -14.15 2.76 0.45
CA VAL A 77 -15.36 3.41 -0.07
C VAL A 77 -15.14 4.91 -0.24
N LEU A 78 -14.57 5.57 0.76
CA LEU A 78 -14.30 7.01 0.70
C LEU A 78 -13.21 7.35 -0.32
N SER A 79 -12.18 6.51 -0.46
CA SER A 79 -11.14 6.69 -1.49
C SER A 79 -11.71 6.59 -2.91
N ILE A 80 -12.64 5.67 -3.15
CA ILE A 80 -13.37 5.56 -4.43
C ILE A 80 -14.26 6.78 -4.64
N ALA A 81 -15.00 7.19 -3.61
CA ALA A 81 -15.91 8.32 -3.68
C ALA A 81 -15.20 9.65 -3.96
N ILE A 82 -13.94 9.80 -3.58
CA ILE A 82 -13.11 10.98 -3.89
C ILE A 82 -12.34 10.79 -5.18
N GLY A 83 -11.62 9.66 -5.32
CA GLY A 83 -10.68 9.43 -6.40
C GLY A 83 -11.33 9.30 -7.77
N THR A 84 -12.49 8.63 -7.86
CA THR A 84 -13.18 8.41 -9.14
C THR A 84 -13.78 9.69 -9.72
N PRO A 85 -14.55 10.51 -8.99
CA PRO A 85 -15.02 11.79 -9.52
C PRO A 85 -13.86 12.74 -9.84
N LEU A 86 -12.83 12.77 -9.02
CA LEU A 86 -11.65 13.60 -9.29
C LEU A 86 -10.98 13.19 -10.61
N ALA A 87 -10.82 11.88 -10.86
CA ALA A 87 -10.26 11.36 -12.11
C ALA A 87 -11.13 11.74 -13.32
N TYR A 88 -12.45 11.66 -13.17
CA TYR A 88 -13.42 12.08 -14.20
C TYR A 88 -13.27 13.55 -14.52
N LEU A 89 -13.26 14.43 -13.51
CA LEU A 89 -13.06 15.87 -13.69
C LEU A 89 -11.73 16.18 -14.40
N PHE A 90 -10.67 15.49 -13.99
CA PHE A 90 -9.35 15.63 -14.61
C PHE A 90 -9.29 15.14 -16.06
N THR A 91 -10.10 14.16 -16.45
CA THR A 91 -10.07 13.61 -17.81
C THR A 91 -10.90 14.44 -18.77
N ILE A 92 -12.08 14.90 -18.33
CA ILE A 92 -13.05 15.55 -19.21
C ILE A 92 -12.84 17.07 -19.32
N PHE A 93 -12.39 17.72 -18.25
CA PHE A 93 -12.32 19.18 -18.22
C PHE A 93 -10.90 19.72 -18.36
N LYS A 94 -10.79 20.85 -19.08
CA LYS A 94 -9.57 21.65 -19.11
C LYS A 94 -9.39 22.35 -17.76
N ILE A 95 -8.41 21.91 -16.98
CA ILE A 95 -8.10 22.44 -15.64
C ILE A 95 -6.78 23.21 -15.70
N LYS A 96 -6.79 24.45 -15.22
CA LYS A 96 -5.55 25.26 -15.13
C LYS A 96 -4.57 24.60 -14.15
N GLY A 97 -3.29 24.52 -14.53
CA GLY A 97 -2.24 23.91 -13.69
C GLY A 97 -2.34 22.38 -13.55
N LYS A 98 -3.06 21.70 -14.44
CA LYS A 98 -3.27 20.24 -14.44
C LYS A 98 -2.00 19.40 -14.25
N PRO A 99 -0.83 19.71 -14.91
CA PRO A 99 0.40 18.96 -14.65
C PRO A 99 0.90 19.07 -13.21
N VAL A 100 0.86 20.28 -12.64
CA VAL A 100 1.28 20.51 -11.25
C VAL A 100 0.34 19.79 -10.27
N LEU A 101 -0.97 19.88 -10.46
CA LEU A 101 -1.95 19.19 -9.63
C LEU A 101 -1.76 17.67 -9.68
N ASN A 102 -1.44 17.11 -10.84
CA ASN A 102 -1.11 15.69 -10.99
C ASN A 102 0.11 15.31 -10.11
N ILE A 103 1.17 16.11 -10.15
CA ILE A 103 2.36 15.88 -9.34
C ILE A 103 1.99 15.97 -7.85
N LEU A 104 1.21 16.96 -7.43
CA LEU A 104 0.79 17.12 -6.05
C LEU A 104 -0.04 15.93 -5.55
N ILE A 105 -0.95 15.39 -6.38
CA ILE A 105 -1.73 14.18 -6.03
C ILE A 105 -0.79 12.98 -5.82
N VAL A 106 0.20 12.80 -6.70
CA VAL A 106 1.17 11.70 -6.55
C VAL A 106 2.02 11.89 -5.30
N VAL A 107 2.53 13.10 -5.06
CA VAL A 107 3.31 13.44 -3.86
C VAL A 107 2.51 13.21 -2.58
N ALA A 108 1.21 13.54 -2.58
CA ALA A 108 0.33 13.28 -1.42
C ALA A 108 0.27 11.78 -1.06
N SER A 109 0.34 10.88 -2.07
CA SER A 109 0.35 9.42 -1.84
C SER A 109 1.72 8.87 -1.40
N MET A 110 2.80 9.62 -1.57
CA MET A 110 4.16 9.16 -1.29
C MET A 110 4.61 9.41 0.16
N SER A 111 3.75 9.99 0.99
CA SER A 111 4.07 10.22 2.41
C SER A 111 4.34 8.90 3.13
N ALA A 112 5.44 8.84 3.88
CA ALA A 112 5.68 7.71 4.76
C ALA A 112 4.58 7.63 5.84
N PRO A 113 4.03 6.43 6.16
CA PRO A 113 2.85 6.29 7.02
C PRO A 113 2.98 7.03 8.36
N PHE A 114 4.11 6.89 9.05
CA PHE A 114 4.36 7.58 10.33
C PHE A 114 4.43 9.11 10.16
N ILE A 115 5.10 9.61 9.12
CA ILE A 115 5.24 11.04 8.87
C ILE A 115 3.87 11.63 8.49
N GLY A 116 3.12 10.93 7.63
CA GLY A 116 1.79 11.33 7.23
C GLY A 116 0.84 11.45 8.43
N ALA A 117 0.78 10.39 9.25
CA ALA A 117 -0.05 10.37 10.46
C ALA A 117 0.37 11.46 11.47
N TYR A 118 1.67 11.62 11.71
CA TYR A 118 2.19 12.67 12.60
C TYR A 118 1.85 14.07 12.10
N SER A 119 1.94 14.30 10.81
CA SER A 119 1.58 15.59 10.18
C SER A 119 0.12 15.95 10.42
N TRP A 120 -0.77 14.97 10.33
CA TRP A 120 -2.18 15.15 10.65
C TRP A 120 -2.41 15.41 12.14
N ILE A 121 -1.61 14.81 13.04
CA ILE A 121 -1.64 15.14 14.48
C ILE A 121 -1.23 16.60 14.72
N LEU A 122 -0.22 17.10 14.02
CA LEU A 122 0.19 18.51 14.12
C LEU A 122 -0.89 19.47 13.61
N LEU A 123 -1.71 19.05 12.65
CA LEU A 123 -2.81 19.86 12.10
C LEU A 123 -4.09 19.77 12.93
N LEU A 124 -4.54 18.56 13.25
CA LEU A 124 -5.87 18.26 13.83
C LEU A 124 -5.80 17.60 15.21
N GLY A 125 -4.62 17.41 15.79
CA GLY A 125 -4.49 16.90 17.16
C GLY A 125 -5.05 17.87 18.19
N ARG A 126 -5.07 17.48 19.45
CA ARG A 126 -5.66 18.28 20.56
C ARG A 126 -5.06 19.69 20.67
N SER A 127 -3.80 19.87 20.31
CA SER A 127 -3.10 21.15 20.23
C SER A 127 -2.71 21.50 18.78
N GLY A 128 -3.39 20.89 17.79
CA GLY A 128 -3.13 21.14 16.38
C GLY A 128 -3.53 22.55 15.96
N ILE A 129 -2.88 23.07 14.90
CA ILE A 129 -3.10 24.46 14.47
C ILE A 129 -4.55 24.68 14.00
N ILE A 130 -5.14 23.74 13.28
CA ILE A 130 -6.51 23.82 12.79
C ILE A 130 -7.47 23.69 13.98
N THR A 131 -7.23 22.74 14.89
CA THR A 131 -8.05 22.55 16.10
C THR A 131 -8.06 23.80 16.96
N THR A 132 -6.88 24.40 17.18
CA THR A 132 -6.75 25.65 17.97
C THR A 132 -7.46 26.81 17.28
N PHE A 133 -7.33 26.93 15.96
CA PHE A 133 -8.02 27.97 15.19
C PHE A 133 -9.54 27.88 15.36
N PHE A 134 -10.15 26.72 15.15
CA PHE A 134 -11.60 26.55 15.32
C PHE A 134 -12.04 26.69 16.77
N LYS A 135 -11.25 26.23 17.73
CA LYS A 135 -11.53 26.41 19.16
C LYS A 135 -11.58 27.88 19.54
N ASN A 136 -10.68 28.71 18.98
CA ASN A 136 -10.68 30.16 19.22
C ASN A 136 -11.91 30.84 18.59
N LEU A 137 -12.55 30.24 17.58
CA LEU A 137 -13.81 30.68 17.01
C LEU A 137 -15.03 30.12 17.76
N GLY A 138 -14.83 29.38 18.84
CA GLY A 138 -15.93 28.74 19.59
C GLY A 138 -16.49 27.48 18.92
N ILE A 139 -15.84 26.94 17.89
CA ILE A 139 -16.28 25.77 17.16
C ILE A 139 -15.49 24.55 17.63
N ALA A 140 -16.19 23.57 18.21
CA ALA A 140 -15.58 22.28 18.56
C ALA A 140 -15.52 21.37 17.32
N ILE A 141 -14.31 20.97 16.91
CA ILE A 141 -14.11 19.96 15.87
C ILE A 141 -13.87 18.59 16.52
N PRO A 142 -14.26 17.48 15.86
CA PRO A 142 -14.01 16.13 16.35
C PRO A 142 -12.51 15.86 16.55
N ASP A 143 -12.18 15.08 17.56
CA ASP A 143 -10.81 14.65 17.81
C ASP A 143 -10.33 13.75 16.65
N ILE A 144 -9.07 13.94 16.22
CA ILE A 144 -8.48 13.12 15.17
C ILE A 144 -8.18 11.70 15.64
N TYR A 145 -8.13 11.46 16.93
CA TYR A 145 -7.78 10.15 17.47
C TYR A 145 -8.93 9.14 17.34
N GLY A 146 -8.58 7.87 17.14
CA GLY A 146 -9.53 6.78 16.98
C GLY A 146 -9.97 6.53 15.54
N PHE A 147 -11.13 5.91 15.38
CA PHE A 147 -11.66 5.44 14.09
C PHE A 147 -11.73 6.54 13.02
N GLY A 148 -12.33 7.68 13.35
CA GLY A 148 -12.56 8.77 12.39
C GLY A 148 -11.27 9.33 11.81
N GLY A 149 -10.27 9.55 12.65
CA GLY A 149 -8.97 10.06 12.20
C GLY A 149 -8.17 9.04 11.40
N ILE A 150 -8.18 7.76 11.80
CA ILE A 150 -7.55 6.71 11.01
C ILE A 150 -8.15 6.66 9.60
N VAL A 151 -9.48 6.66 9.51
CA VAL A 151 -10.19 6.63 8.22
C VAL A 151 -9.89 7.88 7.39
N LEU A 152 -9.91 9.07 7.99
CA LEU A 152 -9.58 10.33 7.31
C LEU A 152 -8.18 10.27 6.68
N VAL A 153 -7.18 9.94 7.49
CA VAL A 153 -5.78 9.92 7.05
C VAL A 153 -5.55 8.86 5.98
N MET A 154 -6.07 7.64 6.18
CA MET A 154 -5.96 6.58 5.18
C MET A 154 -6.68 6.93 3.88
N THR A 155 -7.86 7.53 3.94
CA THR A 155 -8.59 7.97 2.74
C THR A 155 -7.78 8.98 1.95
N LEU A 156 -7.24 10.01 2.60
CA LEU A 156 -6.46 11.05 1.95
C LEU A 156 -5.08 10.55 1.43
N GLN A 157 -4.55 9.49 2.00
CA GLN A 157 -3.33 8.85 1.54
C GLN A 157 -3.58 7.88 0.36
N LEU A 158 -4.77 7.25 0.30
CA LEU A 158 -5.05 6.16 -0.65
C LEU A 158 -5.95 6.57 -1.83
N PHE A 159 -6.73 7.67 -1.75
CA PHE A 159 -7.53 8.12 -2.90
C PHE A 159 -6.69 8.43 -4.15
N PRO A 160 -5.42 8.91 -4.06
CA PRO A 160 -4.60 9.11 -5.25
C PRO A 160 -4.36 7.83 -6.05
N LEU A 161 -4.34 6.68 -5.38
CA LEU A 161 -4.23 5.39 -6.05
C LEU A 161 -5.48 5.11 -6.90
N VAL A 162 -6.68 5.32 -6.32
CA VAL A 162 -7.94 5.20 -7.07
C VAL A 162 -7.97 6.20 -8.23
N PHE A 163 -7.56 7.44 -7.99
CA PHE A 163 -7.46 8.47 -9.02
C PHE A 163 -6.59 8.03 -10.20
N LEU A 164 -5.41 7.46 -9.94
CA LEU A 164 -4.50 7.02 -11.00
C LEU A 164 -5.10 5.87 -11.81
N TYR A 165 -5.68 4.87 -11.15
CA TYR A 165 -6.34 3.73 -11.81
C TYR A 165 -7.55 4.18 -12.62
N ALA A 166 -8.43 4.98 -12.02
CA ALA A 166 -9.61 5.50 -12.69
C ALA A 166 -9.25 6.39 -13.89
N LYS A 167 -8.24 7.27 -13.73
CA LYS A 167 -7.76 8.13 -14.81
C LYS A 167 -7.16 7.31 -15.98
N GLY A 168 -6.41 6.25 -15.67
CA GLY A 168 -5.91 5.32 -16.68
C GLY A 168 -7.04 4.64 -17.45
N ALA A 169 -8.04 4.13 -16.73
CA ALA A 169 -9.21 3.50 -17.35
C ALA A 169 -10.04 4.47 -18.19
N LEU A 170 -10.25 5.70 -17.70
CA LEU A 170 -11.00 6.75 -18.40
C LEU A 170 -10.36 7.14 -19.73
N LYS A 171 -9.03 7.12 -19.82
CA LYS A 171 -8.31 7.39 -21.08
C LYS A 171 -8.53 6.32 -22.15
N ASN A 172 -8.88 5.10 -21.73
CA ASN A 172 -9.13 3.98 -22.62
C ASN A 172 -10.61 3.85 -23.04
N ILE A 173 -11.50 4.74 -22.54
CA ILE A 173 -12.90 4.81 -22.99
C ILE A 173 -12.92 5.49 -24.37
N ASP A 174 -13.66 4.90 -25.30
CA ASP A 174 -13.96 5.54 -26.57
C ASP A 174 -14.98 6.67 -26.38
N ASN A 175 -14.64 7.88 -26.83
CA ASN A 175 -15.49 9.06 -26.68
C ASN A 175 -16.84 8.91 -27.36
N SER A 176 -16.91 8.11 -28.44
CA SER A 176 -18.14 7.81 -29.14
C SER A 176 -19.24 7.21 -28.26
N LEU A 177 -18.86 6.44 -27.23
CA LEU A 177 -19.80 5.87 -26.26
C LEU A 177 -20.44 6.96 -25.40
N ILE A 178 -19.64 7.97 -25.02
CA ILE A 178 -20.13 9.10 -24.22
C ILE A 178 -21.03 9.98 -25.07
N GLU A 179 -20.62 10.27 -26.31
CA GLU A 179 -21.40 11.06 -27.27
C GLU A 179 -22.72 10.39 -27.65
N ALA A 180 -22.71 9.07 -27.86
CA ALA A 180 -23.94 8.31 -28.11
C ALA A 180 -24.92 8.40 -26.91
N ALA A 181 -24.41 8.31 -25.69
CA ALA A 181 -25.22 8.46 -24.49
C ALA A 181 -25.77 9.89 -24.34
N GLU A 182 -24.94 10.90 -24.64
CA GLU A 182 -25.38 12.32 -24.63
C GLU A 182 -26.46 12.57 -25.70
N ASN A 183 -26.34 11.99 -26.89
CA ASN A 183 -27.36 12.06 -27.95
C ASN A 183 -28.69 11.40 -27.55
N LEU A 184 -28.64 10.38 -26.69
CA LEU A 184 -29.82 9.74 -26.10
C LEU A 184 -30.39 10.52 -24.89
N GLY A 185 -29.89 11.73 -24.62
CA GLY A 185 -30.36 12.61 -23.57
C GLY A 185 -29.71 12.37 -22.20
N CYS A 186 -28.70 11.51 -22.11
CA CYS A 186 -27.93 11.31 -20.88
C CYS A 186 -26.89 12.43 -20.75
N SER A 187 -26.92 13.21 -19.67
CA SER A 187 -25.98 14.32 -19.51
C SER A 187 -25.45 14.45 -18.07
N GLY A 188 -24.28 15.07 -17.94
CA GLY A 188 -23.69 15.45 -16.65
C GLY A 188 -23.51 14.27 -15.70
N ILE A 189 -24.04 14.41 -14.48
CA ILE A 189 -23.92 13.41 -13.40
C ILE A 189 -24.59 12.08 -13.77
N ALA A 190 -25.70 12.12 -14.51
CA ALA A 190 -26.38 10.90 -14.94
C ALA A 190 -25.49 10.07 -15.89
N CYS A 191 -24.82 10.71 -16.85
CA CYS A 191 -23.87 10.04 -17.74
C CYS A 191 -22.67 9.45 -16.97
N PHE A 192 -22.16 10.18 -15.98
CA PHE A 192 -21.11 9.67 -15.11
C PHE A 192 -21.51 8.35 -14.44
N PHE A 193 -22.64 8.29 -13.74
CA PHE A 193 -23.04 7.09 -13.01
C PHE A 193 -23.61 5.97 -13.89
N LYS A 194 -24.33 6.29 -14.97
CA LYS A 194 -25.00 5.28 -15.80
C LYS A 194 -24.12 4.71 -16.92
N VAL A 195 -23.10 5.45 -17.37
CA VAL A 195 -22.26 5.07 -18.52
C VAL A 195 -20.80 4.93 -18.08
N VAL A 196 -20.21 6.00 -17.56
CA VAL A 196 -18.77 6.05 -17.32
C VAL A 196 -18.36 5.09 -16.19
N VAL A 197 -19.01 5.16 -15.02
CA VAL A 197 -18.68 4.30 -13.87
C VAL A 197 -18.82 2.81 -14.23
N PRO A 198 -19.90 2.33 -14.87
CA PRO A 198 -19.99 0.93 -15.28
C PRO A 198 -18.88 0.49 -16.25
N LEU A 199 -18.47 1.34 -17.19
CA LEU A 199 -17.39 1.02 -18.13
C LEU A 199 -16.04 0.85 -17.44
N ILE A 200 -15.74 1.65 -16.42
CA ILE A 200 -14.47 1.55 -15.68
C ILE A 200 -14.59 0.65 -14.42
N MET A 201 -15.74 0.06 -14.16
CA MET A 201 -16.01 -0.75 -12.97
C MET A 201 -14.97 -1.85 -12.72
N PRO A 202 -14.49 -2.60 -13.72
CA PRO A 202 -13.45 -3.61 -13.50
C PRO A 202 -12.18 -3.02 -12.89
N THR A 203 -11.74 -1.89 -13.43
CA THR A 203 -10.55 -1.18 -12.91
C THR A 203 -10.81 -0.57 -11.52
N LEU A 204 -12.01 -0.05 -11.27
CA LEU A 204 -12.39 0.46 -9.95
C LEU A 204 -12.41 -0.65 -8.90
N LEU A 205 -12.90 -1.85 -9.24
CA LEU A 205 -12.87 -3.00 -8.33
C LEU A 205 -11.44 -3.45 -8.04
N ALA A 206 -10.56 -3.45 -9.03
CA ALA A 206 -9.14 -3.73 -8.82
C ALA A 206 -8.47 -2.69 -7.90
N ALA A 207 -8.74 -1.40 -8.14
CA ALA A 207 -8.26 -0.32 -7.29
C ALA A 207 -8.84 -0.41 -5.86
N ALA A 208 -10.12 -0.72 -5.71
CA ALA A 208 -10.79 -0.90 -4.42
C ALA A 208 -10.10 -1.98 -3.57
N LEU A 209 -9.85 -3.13 -4.18
CA LEU A 209 -9.20 -4.25 -3.49
C LEU A 209 -7.75 -3.93 -3.12
N LEU A 210 -7.04 -3.19 -3.99
CA LEU A 210 -5.67 -2.74 -3.69
C LEU A 210 -5.66 -1.72 -2.53
N VAL A 211 -6.60 -0.77 -2.50
CA VAL A 211 -6.78 0.17 -1.39
C VAL A 211 -7.12 -0.56 -0.11
N PHE A 212 -8.07 -1.51 -0.17
CA PHE A 212 -8.43 -2.34 0.97
C PHE A 212 -7.22 -3.08 1.54
N MET A 213 -6.43 -3.77 0.70
CA MET A 213 -5.25 -4.50 1.13
C MET A 213 -4.20 -3.59 1.77
N ARG A 214 -3.96 -2.41 1.19
CA ARG A 214 -3.02 -1.43 1.75
C ARG A 214 -3.51 -0.89 3.09
N SER A 215 -4.79 -0.55 3.21
CA SER A 215 -5.40 -0.08 4.46
C SER A 215 -5.40 -1.16 5.54
N PHE A 216 -5.76 -2.41 5.18
CA PHE A 216 -5.77 -3.54 6.11
C PHE A 216 -4.38 -3.90 6.66
N ALA A 217 -3.35 -3.73 5.84
CA ALA A 217 -1.96 -4.01 6.20
C ALA A 217 -1.23 -2.80 6.82
N ASP A 218 -1.88 -1.62 6.89
CA ASP A 218 -1.23 -0.43 7.46
C ASP A 218 -1.13 -0.55 8.98
N PHE A 219 0.10 -0.37 9.44
CA PHE A 219 0.46 -0.37 10.84
C PHE A 219 0.70 1.06 11.35
N GLY A 220 1.32 1.91 10.52
CA GLY A 220 1.85 3.20 10.95
C GLY A 220 0.78 4.19 11.38
N THR A 221 -0.27 4.36 10.58
CA THR A 221 -1.36 5.29 10.87
C THR A 221 -2.14 4.89 12.13
N PRO A 222 -2.63 3.64 12.26
CA PRO A 222 -3.33 3.24 13.47
C PRO A 222 -2.48 3.23 14.74
N MET A 223 -1.18 2.99 14.62
CA MET A 223 -0.26 3.02 15.76
C MET A 223 -0.16 4.42 16.36
N LEU A 224 -0.17 5.48 15.55
CA LEU A 224 -0.04 6.86 16.00
C LEU A 224 -1.37 7.52 16.38
N ILE A 225 -2.41 7.27 15.58
CA ILE A 225 -3.72 7.97 15.71
C ILE A 225 -4.75 7.12 16.44
N GLY A 226 -4.57 5.80 16.49
CA GLY A 226 -5.60 4.89 16.99
C GLY A 226 -5.95 5.06 18.46
N GLU A 227 -4.99 5.43 19.30
CA GLU A 227 -5.15 5.44 20.77
C GLU A 227 -5.79 4.12 21.28
N GLY A 228 -7.03 4.20 21.79
CA GLY A 228 -7.80 3.03 22.22
C GLY A 228 -8.42 2.21 21.10
N TYR A 229 -8.52 2.74 19.88
CA TYR A 229 -9.03 2.04 18.70
C TYR A 229 -7.93 1.24 18.02
N ARG A 230 -7.65 0.05 18.53
CA ARG A 230 -6.58 -0.79 18.02
C ARG A 230 -7.01 -1.60 16.79
N THR A 231 -6.12 -1.66 15.80
CA THR A 231 -6.27 -2.50 14.61
C THR A 231 -5.41 -3.75 14.72
N PHE A 232 -5.71 -4.74 13.90
CA PHE A 232 -5.05 -6.03 13.88
C PHE A 232 -3.51 -5.95 13.66
N PRO A 233 -2.96 -5.15 12.69
CA PRO A 233 -1.52 -5.02 12.54
C PRO A 233 -0.82 -4.39 13.73
N VAL A 234 -1.48 -3.48 14.44
CA VAL A 234 -0.94 -2.86 15.66
C VAL A 234 -0.81 -3.90 16.78
N VAL A 235 -1.85 -4.71 16.97
CA VAL A 235 -1.81 -5.76 18.00
C VAL A 235 -0.81 -6.85 17.66
N LEU A 236 -0.69 -7.26 16.41
CA LEU A 236 0.36 -8.18 15.96
C LEU A 236 1.75 -7.67 16.36
N TYR A 237 2.03 -6.40 16.09
CA TYR A 237 3.31 -5.78 16.42
C TYR A 237 3.53 -5.66 17.94
N THR A 238 2.52 -5.21 18.69
CA THR A 238 2.63 -5.05 20.14
C THR A 238 2.81 -6.37 20.87
N GLU A 239 2.12 -7.44 20.45
CA GLU A 239 2.31 -8.78 21.03
C GLU A 239 3.69 -9.37 20.71
N PHE A 240 4.26 -9.04 19.54
CA PHE A 240 5.60 -9.47 19.17
C PHE A 240 6.71 -8.77 19.99
N ILE A 241 6.56 -7.44 20.26
CA ILE A 241 7.56 -6.65 20.99
C ILE A 241 7.39 -6.80 22.52
N ASN A 242 6.28 -7.34 22.99
CA ASN A 242 5.96 -7.37 24.40
C ASN A 242 6.91 -8.33 25.15
N GLU A 243 7.91 -7.77 25.86
CA GLU A 243 8.89 -8.53 26.63
C GLU A 243 8.27 -9.19 27.87
N VAL A 244 7.15 -8.64 28.38
CA VAL A 244 6.47 -9.13 29.60
C VAL A 244 5.26 -9.97 29.21
N GLY A 245 5.42 -11.29 29.23
CA GLY A 245 4.32 -12.23 28.94
C GLY A 245 3.96 -12.37 27.46
N GLY A 246 4.75 -11.82 26.55
CA GLY A 246 4.66 -12.08 25.12
C GLY A 246 5.12 -13.52 24.82
N SER A 247 4.41 -14.22 23.95
CA SER A 247 4.86 -15.50 23.45
C SER A 247 5.04 -15.40 21.95
N ASP A 248 6.24 -15.76 21.47
CA ASP A 248 6.52 -15.84 20.03
C ASP A 248 5.46 -16.67 19.29
N GLY A 249 4.94 -17.72 19.95
CA GLY A 249 3.89 -18.57 19.42
C GLY A 249 2.55 -17.85 19.23
N PHE A 250 2.16 -16.97 20.16
CA PHE A 250 0.92 -16.20 20.03
C PHE A 250 1.03 -15.12 18.93
N ALA A 251 2.14 -14.39 18.87
CA ALA A 251 2.40 -13.44 17.79
C ALA A 251 2.47 -14.14 16.43
N ALA A 252 3.08 -15.33 16.38
CA ALA A 252 3.11 -16.16 15.17
C ALA A 252 1.69 -16.62 14.75
N ALA A 253 0.82 -17.00 15.70
CA ALA A 253 -0.55 -17.37 15.40
C ALA A 253 -1.36 -16.18 14.83
N ILE A 254 -1.20 -14.98 15.40
CA ILE A 254 -1.80 -13.75 14.85
C ILE A 254 -1.28 -13.48 13.43
N ALA A 255 0.01 -13.67 13.18
CA ALA A 255 0.61 -13.51 11.86
C ALA A 255 0.05 -14.51 10.84
N VAL A 256 -0.17 -15.78 11.23
CA VAL A 256 -0.82 -16.81 10.38
C VAL A 256 -2.26 -16.41 10.05
N ILE A 257 -3.03 -15.91 11.02
CA ILE A 257 -4.38 -15.38 10.78
C ILE A 257 -4.33 -14.25 9.73
N ALA A 258 -3.35 -13.34 9.82
CA ALA A 258 -3.16 -12.29 8.82
C ALA A 258 -2.93 -12.85 7.41
N ILE A 259 -2.04 -13.86 7.28
CA ILE A 259 -1.74 -14.51 5.99
C ILE A 259 -3.01 -15.13 5.41
N VAL A 260 -3.78 -15.86 6.21
CA VAL A 260 -5.03 -16.50 5.74
C VAL A 260 -6.01 -15.45 5.23
N ILE A 261 -6.24 -14.38 5.99
CA ILE A 261 -7.17 -13.30 5.60
C ILE A 261 -6.71 -12.62 4.32
N THR A 262 -5.44 -12.21 4.25
CA THR A 262 -4.93 -11.51 3.07
C THR A 262 -4.89 -12.41 1.84
N THR A 263 -4.64 -13.71 2.01
CA THR A 263 -4.74 -14.70 0.93
C THR A 263 -6.17 -14.83 0.42
N LEU A 264 -7.16 -14.92 1.31
CA LEU A 264 -8.57 -14.97 0.92
C LEU A 264 -8.99 -13.72 0.16
N VAL A 265 -8.61 -12.53 0.65
CA VAL A 265 -8.91 -11.26 -0.03
C VAL A 265 -8.23 -11.21 -1.40
N PHE A 266 -6.98 -11.66 -1.51
CA PHE A 266 -6.28 -11.73 -2.79
C PHE A 266 -6.95 -12.69 -3.78
N LEU A 267 -7.39 -13.86 -3.33
CA LEU A 267 -8.12 -14.82 -4.18
C LEU A 267 -9.44 -14.23 -4.68
N VAL A 268 -10.17 -13.53 -3.82
CA VAL A 268 -11.39 -12.81 -4.21
C VAL A 268 -11.03 -11.72 -5.24
N GLN A 269 -9.96 -10.97 -5.02
CA GLN A 269 -9.47 -9.96 -5.97
C GLN A 269 -9.19 -10.58 -7.34
N LYS A 270 -8.42 -11.66 -7.38
CA LYS A 270 -8.05 -12.36 -8.62
C LYS A 270 -9.29 -12.88 -9.36
N TYR A 271 -10.24 -13.45 -8.63
CA TYR A 271 -11.50 -13.94 -9.20
C TYR A 271 -12.33 -12.80 -9.81
N VAL A 272 -12.52 -11.70 -9.06
CA VAL A 272 -13.30 -10.54 -9.51
C VAL A 272 -12.63 -9.84 -10.69
N SER A 273 -11.31 -9.66 -10.66
CA SER A 273 -10.54 -9.06 -11.74
C SER A 273 -10.65 -9.87 -13.03
N ASN A 274 -10.48 -11.19 -12.96
CA ASN A 274 -10.56 -12.06 -14.13
C ASN A 274 -11.97 -12.13 -14.74
N LYS A 275 -13.03 -12.11 -13.91
CA LYS A 275 -14.43 -12.16 -14.37
C LYS A 275 -14.84 -10.89 -15.11
N ASN A 276 -14.28 -9.74 -14.72
CA ASN A 276 -14.67 -8.42 -15.23
C ASN A 276 -13.60 -7.81 -16.14
N ALA A 277 -12.67 -8.60 -16.64
CA ALA A 277 -11.64 -8.10 -17.57
C ALA A 277 -12.28 -7.81 -18.95
N PHE A 278 -12.51 -6.54 -19.24
CA PHE A 278 -12.87 -6.05 -20.57
C PHE A 278 -11.66 -5.29 -21.14
N ALA A 279 -11.24 -5.67 -22.33
CA ALA A 279 -10.26 -4.89 -23.08
C ALA A 279 -11.00 -3.67 -23.69
N LEU A 280 -10.82 -2.51 -23.08
CA LEU A 280 -11.25 -1.24 -23.67
C LEU A 280 -10.12 -0.75 -24.56
N ASN A 281 -10.32 -0.80 -25.87
CA ASN A 281 -9.44 -0.16 -26.85
C ASN A 281 -10.14 1.09 -27.37
N SER A 282 -9.61 2.25 -27.04
CA SER A 282 -10.12 3.52 -27.53
C SER A 282 -9.56 3.80 -28.93
N MET A 283 -10.44 3.89 -29.92
CA MET A 283 -10.09 4.47 -31.24
C MET A 283 -10.15 6.01 -31.20
N HIS A 284 -11.02 6.55 -30.36
CA HIS A 284 -11.20 7.99 -30.16
C HIS A 284 -11.07 8.32 -28.69
N PRO A 285 -9.89 8.77 -28.22
CA PRO A 285 -9.71 9.13 -26.82
C PRO A 285 -10.61 10.29 -26.42
N VAL A 286 -11.03 10.31 -25.15
CA VAL A 286 -11.87 11.37 -24.60
C VAL A 286 -11.15 12.71 -24.71
N GLU A 287 -11.74 13.67 -25.42
CA GLU A 287 -11.21 15.02 -25.58
C GLU A 287 -11.57 15.92 -24.40
N GLU A 288 -10.61 16.76 -24.00
CA GLU A 288 -10.84 17.73 -22.93
C GLU A 288 -11.73 18.88 -23.44
N ARG A 289 -12.83 19.12 -22.74
CA ARG A 289 -13.78 20.19 -23.06
C ARG A 289 -13.76 21.32 -22.03
N GLU A 290 -14.08 22.51 -22.47
CA GLU A 290 -14.30 23.64 -21.58
C GLU A 290 -15.70 23.56 -20.97
N ALA A 291 -15.78 23.63 -19.64
CA ALA A 291 -17.06 23.69 -18.95
C ALA A 291 -17.70 25.09 -19.09
N ARG A 292 -19.03 25.18 -19.00
CA ARG A 292 -19.74 26.48 -18.86
C ARG A 292 -19.19 27.24 -17.64
N LYS A 293 -19.12 28.59 -17.71
CA LYS A 293 -18.44 29.43 -16.71
C LYS A 293 -18.71 29.04 -15.24
N GLY A 294 -19.98 28.80 -14.86
CA GLY A 294 -20.32 28.40 -13.48
C GLY A 294 -19.82 27.00 -13.11
N ILE A 295 -19.98 26.03 -14.01
CA ILE A 295 -19.48 24.65 -13.81
C ILE A 295 -17.96 24.65 -13.77
N ASN A 296 -17.30 25.44 -14.61
CA ASN A 296 -15.85 25.55 -14.66
C ASN A 296 -15.28 26.06 -13.31
N ALA A 297 -15.91 27.09 -12.72
CA ALA A 297 -15.50 27.58 -11.39
C ALA A 297 -15.66 26.49 -10.32
N LEU A 298 -16.78 25.74 -10.32
CA LEU A 298 -17.02 24.66 -9.38
C LEU A 298 -16.01 23.52 -9.54
N VAL A 299 -15.70 23.11 -10.78
CA VAL A 299 -14.70 22.07 -11.08
C VAL A 299 -13.35 22.46 -10.52
N HIS A 300 -12.89 23.69 -10.81
CA HIS A 300 -11.61 24.19 -10.29
C HIS A 300 -11.62 24.26 -8.75
N LEU A 301 -12.69 24.74 -8.15
CA LEU A 301 -12.82 24.81 -6.69
C LEU A 301 -12.70 23.42 -6.05
N VAL A 302 -13.46 22.44 -6.54
CA VAL A 302 -13.46 21.08 -6.01
C VAL A 302 -12.07 20.45 -6.17
N VAL A 303 -11.47 20.56 -7.37
CA VAL A 303 -10.15 19.99 -7.63
C VAL A 303 -9.07 20.61 -6.76
N TYR A 304 -9.01 21.94 -6.68
CA TYR A 304 -8.00 22.64 -5.88
C TYR A 304 -8.19 22.38 -4.38
N LEU A 305 -9.43 22.30 -3.92
CA LEU A 305 -9.74 22.00 -2.52
C LEU A 305 -9.30 20.58 -2.15
N VAL A 306 -9.65 19.57 -2.95
CA VAL A 306 -9.27 18.17 -2.69
C VAL A 306 -7.75 18.01 -2.72
N VAL A 307 -7.07 18.56 -3.74
CA VAL A 307 -5.61 18.49 -3.86
C VAL A 307 -4.93 19.29 -2.75
N GLY A 308 -5.46 20.47 -2.40
CA GLY A 308 -4.96 21.31 -1.31
C GLY A 308 -5.03 20.62 0.04
N ILE A 309 -6.16 19.97 0.36
CA ILE A 309 -6.30 19.18 1.59
C ILE A 309 -5.33 17.99 1.58
N ALA A 310 -5.18 17.30 0.45
CA ALA A 310 -4.32 16.13 0.37
C ALA A 310 -2.84 16.45 0.55
N ILE A 311 -2.37 17.61 0.05
CA ILE A 311 -0.96 18.03 0.18
C ILE A 311 -0.67 18.82 1.46
N MET A 312 -1.71 19.28 2.16
CA MET A 312 -1.56 20.14 3.33
C MET A 312 -0.67 19.54 4.43
N PRO A 313 -0.75 18.24 4.78
CA PRO A 313 0.13 17.66 5.80
C PRO A 313 1.61 17.76 5.43
N GLN A 314 1.96 17.48 4.19
CA GLN A 314 3.34 17.56 3.70
C GLN A 314 3.83 19.01 3.70
N ALA A 315 3.01 19.94 3.21
CA ALA A 315 3.33 21.37 3.22
C ALA A 315 3.52 21.87 4.66
N TYR A 316 2.69 21.41 5.60
CA TYR A 316 2.80 21.81 7.00
C TYR A 316 4.06 21.25 7.68
N VAL A 317 4.46 20.02 7.39
CA VAL A 317 5.73 19.46 7.89
C VAL A 317 6.91 20.24 7.34
N ILE A 318 6.91 20.57 6.05
CA ILE A 318 7.96 21.40 5.46
C ILE A 318 8.01 22.76 6.16
N TYR A 319 6.87 23.40 6.37
CA TYR A 319 6.78 24.68 7.08
C TYR A 319 7.34 24.58 8.52
N THR A 320 6.89 23.58 9.29
CA THR A 320 7.30 23.41 10.68
C THR A 320 8.75 22.99 10.84
N SER A 321 9.37 22.36 9.82
CA SER A 321 10.78 21.99 9.84
C SER A 321 11.73 23.19 9.93
N PHE A 322 11.26 24.37 9.51
CA PHE A 322 12.02 25.63 9.63
C PHE A 322 11.72 26.40 10.92
N LYS A 323 10.71 26.00 11.71
CA LYS A 323 10.41 26.66 12.98
C LYS A 323 11.43 26.32 14.07
N ASN A 324 11.69 27.30 14.94
CA ASN A 324 12.47 27.08 16.14
C ASN A 324 11.73 26.14 17.11
N THR A 325 12.49 25.32 17.84
CA THR A 325 11.94 24.39 18.82
C THR A 325 12.66 24.52 20.16
N GLN A 326 11.90 24.49 21.27
CA GLN A 326 12.41 24.25 22.60
C GLN A 326 11.89 22.90 23.09
N GLY A 327 12.76 21.88 23.09
CA GLY A 327 12.36 20.51 23.34
C GLY A 327 11.40 19.99 22.26
N LYS A 328 10.13 19.74 22.62
CA LYS A 328 9.08 19.24 21.70
C LYS A 328 8.09 20.34 21.25
N ILE A 329 8.31 21.59 21.67
CA ILE A 329 7.37 22.70 21.42
C ILE A 329 7.95 23.63 20.37
N PHE A 330 7.11 24.04 19.41
CA PHE A 330 7.45 25.08 18.45
C PHE A 330 7.39 26.45 19.14
N VAL A 331 8.44 27.25 18.95
CA VAL A 331 8.53 28.63 19.44
C VAL A 331 8.65 29.61 18.27
N ASP A 332 8.51 30.90 18.55
CA ASP A 332 8.60 31.92 17.53
C ASP A 332 10.00 32.00 16.92
N GLY A 333 10.04 32.34 15.63
CA GLY A 333 11.26 32.43 14.83
C GLY A 333 11.50 31.22 13.92
N TYR A 334 12.41 31.40 12.99
CA TYR A 334 12.78 30.40 11.97
C TYR A 334 14.29 30.19 11.98
N SER A 335 14.70 28.93 11.83
CA SER A 335 16.12 28.58 11.73
C SER A 335 16.29 27.22 11.03
N LEU A 336 17.53 26.89 10.71
CA LEU A 336 17.94 25.56 10.25
C LEU A 336 18.44 24.66 11.39
N GLN A 337 18.25 25.08 12.65
CA GLN A 337 18.73 24.35 13.82
C GLN A 337 18.18 22.93 13.90
N SER A 338 16.90 22.72 13.53
CA SER A 338 16.29 21.39 13.48
C SER A 338 17.01 20.48 12.49
N TYR A 339 17.41 20.98 11.32
CA TYR A 339 18.20 20.23 10.33
C TYR A 339 19.59 19.91 10.83
N GLN A 340 20.30 20.89 11.42
CA GLN A 340 21.62 20.68 12.01
C GLN A 340 21.59 19.62 13.12
N THR A 341 20.60 19.71 14.01
CA THR A 341 20.40 18.75 15.08
C THR A 341 20.06 17.36 14.53
N ALA A 342 19.19 17.27 13.52
CA ALA A 342 18.82 16.02 12.88
C ALA A 342 20.02 15.36 12.19
N ILE A 343 20.81 16.10 11.42
CA ILE A 343 22.01 15.58 10.76
C ILE A 343 23.03 15.11 11.80
N GLY A 344 23.26 15.90 12.87
CA GLY A 344 24.19 15.52 13.94
C GLY A 344 23.79 14.29 14.71
N LYS A 345 22.48 14.12 15.03
CA LYS A 345 21.98 12.98 15.80
C LYS A 345 21.67 11.75 14.95
N LEU A 346 21.18 11.94 13.72
CA LEU A 346 20.67 10.89 12.85
C LEU A 346 21.56 10.59 11.66
N GLY A 347 22.76 11.13 11.57
CA GLY A 347 23.64 11.02 10.40
C GLY A 347 23.80 9.60 9.91
N ARG A 348 24.06 8.63 10.81
CA ARG A 348 24.15 7.21 10.47
C ARG A 348 22.81 6.63 10.00
N SER A 349 21.71 7.04 10.61
CA SER A 349 20.36 6.60 10.20
C SER A 349 19.98 7.15 8.83
N ILE A 350 20.38 8.40 8.53
CA ILE A 350 20.18 9.03 7.20
C ILE A 350 20.98 8.28 6.14
N GLN A 351 22.25 7.97 6.42
CA GLN A 351 23.10 7.17 5.52
C GLN A 351 22.47 5.79 5.25
N ASN A 352 22.04 5.08 6.30
CA ASN A 352 21.40 3.78 6.16
C ASN A 352 20.08 3.86 5.36
N THR A 353 19.30 4.93 5.54
CA THR A 353 18.06 5.16 4.80
C THR A 353 18.29 5.34 3.29
N ILE A 354 19.47 5.80 2.89
CA ILE A 354 19.86 5.93 1.48
C ILE A 354 20.51 4.64 0.97
N ILE A 355 21.47 4.10 1.72
CA ILE A 355 22.30 2.97 1.28
C ILE A 355 21.47 1.69 1.17
N ILE A 356 20.65 1.37 2.18
CA ILE A 356 19.88 0.12 2.22
C ILE A 356 18.90 0.01 1.04
N PRO A 357 18.05 1.00 0.74
CA PRO A 357 17.17 0.94 -0.42
C PRO A 357 17.91 0.94 -1.76
N LEU A 358 19.04 1.65 -1.88
CA LEU A 358 19.84 1.65 -3.11
C LEU A 358 20.44 0.28 -3.38
N LEU A 359 21.03 -0.38 -2.36
CA LEU A 359 21.52 -1.75 -2.49
C LEU A 359 20.39 -2.72 -2.85
N ALA A 360 19.25 -2.60 -2.15
CA ALA A 360 18.09 -3.42 -2.46
C ALA A 360 17.60 -3.19 -3.89
N LEU A 361 17.55 -1.94 -4.36
CA LEU A 361 17.08 -1.58 -5.70
C LEU A 361 17.94 -2.24 -6.79
N VAL A 362 19.27 -2.16 -6.68
CA VAL A 362 20.17 -2.79 -7.64
C VAL A 362 19.91 -4.31 -7.72
N VAL A 363 19.81 -4.97 -6.57
CA VAL A 363 19.54 -6.42 -6.52
C VAL A 363 18.14 -6.75 -7.05
N ILE A 364 17.12 -5.95 -6.71
CA ILE A 364 15.75 -6.14 -7.19
C ILE A 364 15.71 -6.06 -8.73
N VAL A 365 16.34 -5.06 -9.34
CA VAL A 365 16.32 -4.91 -10.80
C VAL A 365 17.00 -6.10 -11.47
N LEU A 366 18.18 -6.49 -10.99
CA LEU A 366 18.91 -7.65 -11.55
C LEU A 366 18.09 -8.95 -11.42
N LEU A 367 17.53 -9.22 -10.23
CA LEU A 367 16.70 -10.40 -10.01
C LEU A 367 15.40 -10.36 -10.80
N ALA A 368 14.75 -9.21 -10.92
CA ALA A 368 13.49 -9.09 -11.65
C ALA A 368 13.69 -9.35 -13.16
N VAL A 369 14.74 -8.78 -13.77
CA VAL A 369 15.07 -9.05 -15.16
C VAL A 369 15.41 -10.53 -15.36
N LEU A 370 16.19 -11.11 -14.45
CA LEU A 370 16.53 -12.53 -14.48
C LEU A 370 15.27 -13.42 -14.40
N ILE A 371 14.40 -13.16 -13.41
CA ILE A 371 13.16 -13.92 -13.21
C ILE A 371 12.23 -13.77 -14.43
N ALA A 372 12.04 -12.55 -14.94
CA ALA A 372 11.25 -12.31 -16.13
C ALA A 372 11.79 -13.09 -17.33
N TYR A 373 13.10 -13.06 -17.56
CA TYR A 373 13.73 -13.86 -18.63
C TYR A 373 13.46 -15.36 -18.44
N LEU A 374 13.64 -15.90 -17.22
CA LEU A 374 13.41 -17.32 -16.93
C LEU A 374 11.93 -17.69 -17.18
N VAL A 375 10.99 -16.90 -16.68
CA VAL A 375 9.55 -17.18 -16.74
C VAL A 375 9.00 -17.02 -18.16
N VAL A 376 9.45 -16.02 -18.92
CA VAL A 376 8.92 -15.74 -20.26
C VAL A 376 9.65 -16.53 -21.35
N ARG A 377 11.00 -16.54 -21.32
CA ARG A 377 11.82 -17.13 -22.39
C ARG A 377 12.24 -18.59 -22.16
N ARG A 378 12.27 -19.04 -20.90
CA ARG A 378 12.75 -20.39 -20.52
C ARG A 378 11.66 -21.22 -19.83
N ARG A 379 10.43 -21.10 -20.30
CA ARG A 379 9.23 -21.66 -19.69
C ARG A 379 9.32 -23.17 -19.47
N ASN A 380 9.34 -23.60 -18.20
CA ASN A 380 9.32 -25.01 -17.78
C ASN A 380 8.66 -25.13 -16.39
N ALA A 381 8.54 -26.35 -15.85
CA ALA A 381 7.89 -26.57 -14.55
C ALA A 381 8.57 -25.83 -13.39
N LEU A 382 9.92 -25.72 -13.38
CA LEU A 382 10.66 -25.03 -12.33
C LEU A 382 10.53 -23.51 -12.43
N THR A 383 10.52 -22.95 -13.64
CA THR A 383 10.30 -21.52 -13.84
C THR A 383 8.88 -21.10 -13.46
N ASN A 384 7.87 -21.98 -13.62
CA ASN A 384 6.54 -21.76 -13.08
C ASN A 384 6.54 -21.72 -11.53
N VAL A 385 7.38 -22.53 -10.88
CA VAL A 385 7.57 -22.45 -9.41
C VAL A 385 8.18 -21.10 -9.03
N VAL A 386 9.20 -20.63 -9.76
CA VAL A 386 9.79 -19.29 -9.52
C VAL A 386 8.74 -18.20 -9.66
N ASP A 387 7.89 -18.27 -10.68
CA ASP A 387 6.80 -17.30 -10.90
C ASP A 387 5.84 -17.26 -9.70
N ILE A 388 5.36 -18.42 -9.25
CA ILE A 388 4.48 -18.53 -8.08
C ILE A 388 5.17 -17.99 -6.83
N LEU A 389 6.43 -18.39 -6.56
CA LEU A 389 7.18 -17.94 -5.39
C LEU A 389 7.40 -16.42 -5.41
N SER A 390 7.62 -15.84 -6.59
CA SER A 390 7.80 -14.40 -6.74
C SER A 390 6.56 -13.60 -6.37
N MET A 391 5.35 -14.20 -6.46
CA MET A 391 4.08 -13.52 -6.14
C MET A 391 3.66 -13.65 -4.67
N ILE A 392 4.17 -14.65 -3.92
CA ILE A 392 3.80 -14.85 -2.51
C ILE A 392 4.00 -13.59 -1.64
N PRO A 393 5.14 -12.87 -1.72
CA PRO A 393 5.36 -11.68 -0.89
C PRO A 393 4.40 -10.52 -1.19
N TYR A 394 3.73 -10.53 -2.33
CA TYR A 394 2.69 -9.55 -2.66
C TYR A 394 1.47 -9.67 -1.73
N ILE A 395 1.14 -10.91 -1.35
CA ILE A 395 -0.04 -11.25 -0.53
C ILE A 395 0.24 -11.03 0.95
N VAL A 396 1.48 -11.31 1.40
CA VAL A 396 1.87 -11.26 2.82
C VAL A 396 1.98 -9.81 3.31
N PRO A 397 1.32 -9.42 4.42
CA PRO A 397 1.51 -8.10 5.01
C PRO A 397 2.97 -7.85 5.42
N GLY A 398 3.43 -6.59 5.28
CA GLY A 398 4.82 -6.25 5.58
C GLY A 398 5.23 -6.52 7.03
N THR A 399 4.33 -6.29 7.98
CA THR A 399 4.53 -6.61 9.41
C THR A 399 4.74 -8.10 9.65
N VAL A 400 3.95 -8.94 8.96
CA VAL A 400 4.07 -10.41 9.05
C VAL A 400 5.39 -10.88 8.48
N LEU A 401 5.78 -10.37 7.30
CA LEU A 401 7.06 -10.71 6.67
C LEU A 401 8.24 -10.29 7.57
N GLY A 402 8.18 -9.09 8.15
CA GLY A 402 9.21 -8.59 9.06
C GLY A 402 9.35 -9.48 10.30
N ILE A 403 8.25 -9.85 10.94
CA ILE A 403 8.22 -10.74 12.10
C ILE A 403 8.75 -12.14 11.72
N ALA A 404 8.31 -12.70 10.58
CA ALA A 404 8.79 -13.99 10.11
C ALA A 404 10.31 -14.01 9.91
N LEU A 405 10.88 -12.98 9.29
CA LEU A 405 12.31 -12.84 9.10
C LEU A 405 13.06 -12.69 10.44
N LEU A 406 12.52 -11.88 11.37
CA LEU A 406 13.13 -11.70 12.68
C LEU A 406 13.14 -13.03 13.46
N ILE A 407 12.01 -13.73 13.55
CA ILE A 407 11.92 -15.02 14.25
C ILE A 407 12.80 -16.08 13.57
N GLY A 408 12.76 -16.15 12.23
CA GLY A 408 13.47 -17.18 11.48
C GLY A 408 15.00 -17.03 11.51
N PHE A 409 15.49 -15.79 11.62
CA PHE A 409 16.93 -15.49 11.56
C PHE A 409 17.51 -14.93 12.88
N ASN A 410 16.82 -15.11 14.00
CA ASN A 410 17.30 -14.72 15.33
C ASN A 410 18.02 -15.86 16.07
N LYS A 411 18.21 -17.00 15.44
CA LYS A 411 18.85 -18.19 16.03
C LYS A 411 19.82 -18.83 15.03
N PRO A 412 20.85 -19.59 15.52
CA PRO A 412 21.68 -20.40 14.62
C PRO A 412 20.86 -21.34 13.73
N PRO A 413 21.30 -21.67 12.49
CA PRO A 413 22.65 -21.46 11.98
C PRO A 413 22.89 -20.09 11.31
N LEU A 414 21.84 -19.31 10.99
CA LEU A 414 21.93 -18.03 10.28
C LEU A 414 21.42 -16.88 11.15
N LEU A 415 22.30 -16.37 12.02
CA LEU A 415 21.99 -15.22 12.85
C LEU A 415 22.28 -13.93 12.10
N ILE A 416 21.27 -13.40 11.39
CA ILE A 416 21.36 -12.12 10.64
C ILE A 416 20.38 -11.04 11.14
N SER A 417 19.58 -11.34 12.17
CA SER A 417 18.75 -10.34 12.82
C SER A 417 19.61 -9.21 13.42
N GLY A 418 19.11 -7.98 13.37
CA GLY A 418 19.87 -6.80 13.80
C GLY A 418 20.94 -6.30 12.81
N THR A 419 21.16 -6.97 11.69
CA THR A 419 22.11 -6.55 10.67
C THR A 419 21.47 -5.79 9.51
N MET A 420 22.27 -5.05 8.74
CA MET A 420 21.83 -4.40 7.50
C MET A 420 21.32 -5.44 6.47
N LEU A 421 21.88 -6.66 6.48
CA LEU A 421 21.55 -7.71 5.52
C LEU A 421 20.07 -8.11 5.58
N ILE A 422 19.52 -8.29 6.79
CA ILE A 422 18.10 -8.65 6.93
C ILE A 422 17.17 -7.55 6.41
N MET A 423 17.57 -6.27 6.58
CA MET A 423 16.79 -5.14 6.07
C MET A 423 16.78 -5.10 4.54
N VAL A 424 17.96 -5.32 3.92
CA VAL A 424 18.09 -5.41 2.46
C VAL A 424 17.28 -6.60 1.93
N ALA A 425 17.40 -7.79 2.54
CA ALA A 425 16.65 -8.98 2.17
C ALA A 425 15.13 -8.77 2.28
N ALA A 426 14.66 -8.15 3.36
CA ALA A 426 13.25 -7.81 3.55
C ALA A 426 12.72 -6.88 2.44
N LEU A 427 13.49 -5.85 2.07
CA LEU A 427 13.13 -4.95 0.98
C LEU A 427 13.11 -5.66 -0.37
N ILE A 428 14.10 -6.50 -0.66
CA ILE A 428 14.16 -7.29 -1.90
C ILE A 428 12.91 -8.15 -2.00
N ILE A 429 12.65 -9.01 -1.02
CA ILE A 429 11.50 -9.92 -1.03
C ILE A 429 10.20 -9.14 -1.20
N ARG A 430 10.02 -8.06 -0.42
CA ARG A 430 8.78 -7.27 -0.41
C ARG A 430 8.51 -6.54 -1.73
N ARG A 431 9.55 -6.09 -2.44
CA ARG A 431 9.42 -5.25 -3.63
C ARG A 431 9.59 -5.99 -4.95
N LEU A 432 10.25 -7.15 -4.92
CA LEU A 432 10.52 -7.96 -6.11
C LEU A 432 9.26 -8.32 -6.92
N PRO A 433 8.09 -8.68 -6.31
CA PRO A 433 6.87 -8.97 -7.07
C PRO A 433 6.43 -7.85 -8.01
N TYR A 434 6.50 -6.61 -7.55
CA TYR A 434 6.09 -5.44 -8.34
C TYR A 434 6.95 -5.24 -9.57
N THR A 435 8.25 -5.44 -9.41
CA THR A 435 9.22 -5.29 -10.51
C THR A 435 9.13 -6.47 -11.48
N CYS A 436 8.93 -7.70 -10.98
CA CYS A 436 8.71 -8.87 -11.82
C CYS A 436 7.46 -8.70 -12.69
N LEU A 437 6.34 -8.21 -12.12
CA LEU A 437 5.11 -7.97 -12.87
C LEU A 437 5.31 -6.96 -14.00
N LEU A 438 6.07 -5.89 -13.76
CA LEU A 438 6.36 -4.89 -14.78
C LEU A 438 7.10 -5.52 -15.97
N TYR A 439 8.20 -6.23 -15.73
CA TYR A 439 8.98 -6.84 -16.80
C TYR A 439 8.30 -8.04 -17.47
N THR A 440 7.41 -8.76 -16.78
CA THR A 440 6.66 -9.86 -17.40
C THR A 440 5.50 -9.36 -18.26
N SER A 441 4.86 -8.24 -17.91
CA SER A 441 3.83 -7.63 -18.74
C SER A 441 4.42 -7.05 -20.04
N ASP A 442 5.50 -6.26 -19.94
CA ASP A 442 6.15 -5.68 -21.12
C ASP A 442 6.69 -6.77 -22.06
N ALA A 443 7.31 -7.84 -21.52
CA ALA A 443 7.77 -8.96 -22.33
C ALA A 443 6.65 -9.78 -22.97
N ALA A 444 5.44 -9.76 -22.39
CA ALA A 444 4.25 -10.37 -23.01
C ALA A 444 3.70 -9.54 -24.15
N ASP A 445 3.71 -8.21 -24.03
CA ASP A 445 3.26 -7.29 -25.06
C ASP A 445 4.19 -7.32 -26.29
N ASP A 446 5.51 -7.44 -26.09
CA ASP A 446 6.50 -7.64 -27.16
C ASP A 446 6.30 -8.94 -27.94
N LEU A 447 5.73 -9.98 -27.28
CA LEU A 447 5.43 -11.26 -27.95
C LEU A 447 4.13 -11.23 -28.75
N ILE A 448 3.20 -10.33 -28.44
CA ILE A 448 1.93 -10.14 -29.13
C ILE A 448 2.11 -9.14 -30.31
N GLY A 449 3.09 -8.24 -30.21
CA GLY A 449 3.39 -7.21 -31.21
C GLY A 449 4.14 -7.71 -32.46
N VAL A 450 4.37 -9.02 -32.60
CA VAL A 450 4.95 -9.66 -33.78
C VAL A 450 3.88 -10.46 -34.52
#